data_f8f42884b413d5c362a7200bae897362
#
_entry.id   f8f42884b413d5c362a7200bae897362
#
_cell.length_a   1.000
_cell.length_b   1.000
_cell.length_c   1.000
_cell.angle_alpha   90.00
_cell.angle_beta   90.00
_cell.angle_gamma   90.00
#
_symmetry.space_group_name_H-M   'P 1'
#
loop_
_entity.id
_entity.type
_entity.pdbx_description
1 polymer ?
#
loop_
_entity_poly.entity_id
_entity_poly.type
_entity_poly.pdbx_seq_one_letter_code
_entity_poly.pdbx_strand_id
1 'polypeptide(L)'
;VNTVTHSPAATSAQTTSIDALQRRFVDLRFGMFIHFNMPTYVDEDWPDPDASPELFNPVKLDCRQWARAAKSAGMTYGCLTTKHHSGFCIWDTKTTDYSVMSSPFKRDVVKEYVDAFRAENLDVMLYYSILDTHAHLRPGWIVPEHKDMVKNQLRELLTNYGRISAIIIDGWDAPWSRISYDQIPFEEIYTLIKSIQPDCLVMDLNSAKYPADALFYTDIKSYEQGAGQHID
;
A
#
# COMPACT_ATOMS: atom_id res chain seq x y z
N VAL A 1 -44.43 0.67 -39.55
CA VAL A 1 -43.29 -0.21 -39.28
C VAL A 1 -42.46 0.44 -38.18
N ASN A 2 -42.69 0.00 -36.92
CA ASN A 2 -41.93 0.51 -35.78
C ASN A 2 -40.68 -0.37 -35.59
N THR A 3 -39.53 0.19 -35.84
CA THR A 3 -38.21 -0.41 -35.51
C THR A 3 -37.92 -0.14 -34.03
N VAL A 4 -37.99 -1.20 -33.23
CA VAL A 4 -37.52 -1.19 -31.83
C VAL A 4 -36.03 -1.37 -31.87
N THR A 5 -35.25 -0.32 -31.56
CA THR A 5 -33.83 -0.40 -31.34
C THR A 5 -33.56 -0.98 -29.94
N HIS A 6 -33.09 -2.21 -29.89
CA HIS A 6 -32.55 -2.79 -28.66
C HIS A 6 -31.21 -2.12 -28.34
N SER A 7 -31.18 -1.38 -27.24
CA SER A 7 -29.93 -0.94 -26.59
C SER A 7 -29.22 -2.16 -26.00
N PRO A 8 -27.91 -2.39 -26.21
CA PRO A 8 -27.23 -3.49 -25.60
C PRO A 8 -27.17 -3.27 -24.09
N ALA A 9 -27.64 -4.26 -23.34
CA ALA A 9 -27.52 -4.30 -21.89
C ALA A 9 -26.04 -4.20 -21.50
N ALA A 10 -25.73 -3.23 -20.64
CA ALA A 10 -24.40 -3.13 -20.05
C ALA A 10 -24.09 -4.43 -19.31
N THR A 11 -23.11 -5.18 -19.79
CA THR A 11 -22.60 -6.37 -19.12
C THR A 11 -22.01 -5.91 -17.80
N SER A 12 -22.64 -6.24 -16.68
CA SER A 12 -22.07 -6.03 -15.34
C SER A 12 -20.77 -6.82 -15.28
N ALA A 13 -19.65 -6.12 -15.12
CA ALA A 13 -18.36 -6.76 -14.91
C ALA A 13 -18.49 -7.68 -13.70
N GLN A 14 -18.37 -8.98 -13.93
CA GLN A 14 -18.50 -10.00 -12.87
C GLN A 14 -17.30 -9.83 -11.93
N THR A 15 -17.56 -9.40 -10.69
CA THR A 15 -16.52 -9.25 -9.67
C THR A 15 -15.88 -10.61 -9.38
N THR A 16 -14.56 -10.69 -9.42
CA THR A 16 -13.82 -11.91 -9.11
C THR A 16 -14.06 -12.29 -7.64
N SER A 17 -14.35 -13.57 -7.37
CA SER A 17 -14.56 -14.02 -5.98
C SER A 17 -13.28 -13.86 -5.15
N ILE A 18 -13.45 -13.62 -3.85
CA ILE A 18 -12.31 -13.51 -2.93
C ILE A 18 -11.44 -14.78 -2.93
N ASP A 19 -12.05 -15.94 -2.97
CA ASP A 19 -11.33 -17.22 -3.04
C ASP A 19 -10.45 -17.33 -4.30
N ALA A 20 -10.95 -16.86 -5.44
CA ALA A 20 -10.17 -16.86 -6.68
C ALA A 20 -8.99 -15.88 -6.61
N LEU A 21 -9.18 -14.70 -6.00
CA LEU A 21 -8.12 -13.73 -5.77
C LEU A 21 -7.06 -14.26 -4.81
N GLN A 22 -7.48 -14.92 -3.72
CA GLN A 22 -6.57 -15.55 -2.75
C GLN A 22 -5.76 -16.67 -3.39
N ARG A 23 -6.38 -17.55 -4.19
CA ARG A 23 -5.66 -18.61 -4.92
C ARG A 23 -4.62 -18.02 -5.86
N ARG A 24 -5.00 -16.99 -6.61
CA ARG A 24 -4.07 -16.29 -7.49
C ARG A 24 -2.89 -15.70 -6.73
N PHE A 25 -3.13 -15.13 -5.54
CA PHE A 25 -2.07 -14.64 -4.67
C PHE A 25 -1.13 -15.76 -4.22
N VAL A 26 -1.67 -16.91 -3.80
CA VAL A 26 -0.88 -18.10 -3.42
C VAL A 26 -0.02 -18.59 -4.58
N ASP A 27 -0.54 -18.53 -5.80
CA ASP A 27 0.18 -18.96 -7.01
C ASP A 27 1.34 -18.04 -7.38
N LEU A 28 1.38 -16.80 -6.88
CA LEU A 28 2.52 -15.88 -7.06
C LEU A 28 3.78 -16.36 -6.33
N ARG A 29 3.67 -17.09 -5.24
CA ARG A 29 4.75 -17.81 -4.52
C ARG A 29 5.82 -16.94 -3.90
N PHE A 30 6.50 -16.11 -4.66
CA PHE A 30 7.73 -15.44 -4.28
C PHE A 30 7.80 -14.05 -4.88
N GLY A 31 8.09 -13.05 -4.07
CA GLY A 31 8.16 -11.66 -4.49
C GLY A 31 9.19 -10.84 -3.73
N MET A 32 9.34 -9.58 -4.13
CA MET A 32 10.26 -8.62 -3.55
C MET A 32 9.47 -7.59 -2.73
N PHE A 33 9.77 -7.48 -1.44
CA PHE A 33 9.30 -6.38 -0.61
C PHE A 33 10.38 -5.30 -0.57
N ILE A 34 10.07 -4.10 -1.08
CA ILE A 34 11.02 -3.01 -1.25
C ILE A 34 10.73 -1.94 -0.20
N HIS A 35 11.59 -1.85 0.81
CA HIS A 35 11.60 -0.76 1.79
C HIS A 35 12.52 0.35 1.29
N PHE A 36 11.91 1.32 0.61
CA PHE A 36 12.63 2.46 0.04
C PHE A 36 11.85 3.75 0.32
N ASN A 37 12.27 4.47 1.32
CA ASN A 37 11.61 5.70 1.78
C ASN A 37 12.62 6.56 2.57
N MET A 38 12.14 7.57 3.32
CA MET A 38 13.01 8.46 4.11
C MET A 38 14.03 7.73 5.00
N PRO A 39 13.70 6.60 5.70
CA PRO A 39 14.66 5.83 6.48
C PRO A 39 15.94 5.47 5.72
N THR A 40 15.84 5.19 4.42
CA THR A 40 16.99 4.86 3.56
C THR A 40 18.04 5.98 3.51
N TYR A 41 17.63 7.24 3.74
CA TYR A 41 18.49 8.43 3.58
C TYR A 41 18.94 9.05 4.90
N VAL A 42 18.35 8.64 6.01
CA VAL A 42 18.71 9.14 7.35
C VAL A 42 19.40 8.08 8.21
N ASP A 43 19.47 6.81 7.72
CA ASP A 43 20.04 5.66 8.42
C ASP A 43 19.39 5.39 9.79
N GLU A 44 18.07 5.61 9.86
CA GLU A 44 17.26 5.42 11.06
C GLU A 44 15.93 4.76 10.68
N ASP A 45 15.52 3.72 11.42
CA ASP A 45 14.22 3.06 11.20
C ASP A 45 13.04 4.00 11.48
N TRP A 46 13.25 4.94 12.41
CA TRP A 46 12.29 5.94 12.84
C TRP A 46 12.86 7.35 12.63
N PRO A 47 12.77 7.90 11.41
CA PRO A 47 13.24 9.24 11.13
C PRO A 47 12.56 10.30 12.00
N ASP A 48 13.28 11.40 12.26
CA ASP A 48 12.68 12.59 12.83
C ASP A 48 11.43 12.97 12.00
N PRO A 49 10.27 13.19 12.65
CA PRO A 49 9.05 13.63 11.95
C PRO A 49 9.23 14.90 11.11
N ASP A 50 10.19 15.75 11.49
CA ASP A 50 10.52 16.99 10.81
C ASP A 50 11.74 16.88 9.88
N ALA A 51 12.21 15.64 9.59
CA ALA A 51 13.30 15.44 8.65
C ALA A 51 13.01 16.08 7.30
N SER A 52 13.94 16.92 6.83
CA SER A 52 13.72 17.67 5.59
C SER A 52 13.52 16.76 4.37
N PRO A 53 12.53 17.04 3.51
CA PRO A 53 12.39 16.36 2.22
C PRO A 53 13.64 16.46 1.35
N GLU A 54 14.52 17.43 1.55
CA GLU A 54 15.78 17.58 0.81
C GLU A 54 16.74 16.41 1.00
N LEU A 55 16.60 15.65 2.10
CA LEU A 55 17.41 14.45 2.34
C LEU A 55 17.09 13.33 1.36
N PHE A 56 15.86 13.29 0.83
CA PHE A 56 15.43 12.28 -0.12
C PHE A 56 15.85 12.65 -1.55
N ASN A 57 17.04 12.22 -1.94
CA ASN A 57 17.57 12.51 -3.28
C ASN A 57 18.19 11.27 -3.95
N PRO A 58 17.38 10.31 -4.42
CA PRO A 58 17.83 9.06 -5.03
C PRO A 58 18.32 9.24 -6.48
N VAL A 59 19.37 10.00 -6.69
CA VAL A 59 19.91 10.34 -8.02
C VAL A 59 20.25 9.13 -8.91
N LYS A 60 20.45 7.95 -8.32
CA LYS A 60 20.74 6.71 -9.03
C LYS A 60 19.57 5.74 -9.07
N LEU A 61 18.34 6.18 -8.71
CA LEU A 61 17.18 5.31 -8.75
C LEU A 61 16.94 4.78 -10.16
N ASP A 62 16.83 3.46 -10.25
CA ASP A 62 16.45 2.73 -11.46
C ASP A 62 15.50 1.58 -11.10
N CYS A 63 14.21 1.85 -11.10
CA CYS A 63 13.18 0.83 -10.82
C CYS A 63 13.17 -0.30 -11.87
N ARG A 64 13.67 -0.06 -13.07
CA ARG A 64 13.82 -1.11 -14.10
C ARG A 64 14.90 -2.11 -13.68
N GLN A 65 15.97 -1.65 -13.04
CA GLN A 65 17.00 -2.54 -12.48
C GLN A 65 16.38 -3.42 -11.37
N TRP A 66 15.54 -2.86 -10.48
CA TRP A 66 14.83 -3.64 -9.47
C TRP A 66 13.95 -4.73 -10.11
N ALA A 67 13.15 -4.35 -11.11
CA ALA A 67 12.25 -5.28 -11.79
C ALA A 67 13.02 -6.42 -12.49
N ARG A 68 14.12 -6.10 -13.19
CA ARG A 68 14.96 -7.11 -13.84
C ARG A 68 15.62 -8.03 -12.80
N ALA A 69 16.11 -7.51 -11.68
CA ALA A 69 16.68 -8.29 -10.60
C ALA A 69 15.64 -9.26 -10.01
N ALA A 70 14.44 -8.76 -9.71
CA ALA A 70 13.32 -9.59 -9.24
C ALA A 70 12.98 -10.70 -10.25
N LYS A 71 12.84 -10.34 -11.51
CA LYS A 71 12.54 -11.30 -12.59
C LYS A 71 13.61 -12.37 -12.72
N SER A 72 14.91 -12.00 -12.70
CA SER A 72 16.01 -12.92 -12.80
C SER A 72 16.11 -13.87 -11.60
N ALA A 73 15.63 -13.46 -10.43
CA ALA A 73 15.53 -14.29 -9.24
C ALA A 73 14.31 -15.23 -9.23
N GLY A 74 13.46 -15.18 -10.26
CA GLY A 74 12.22 -15.97 -10.33
C GLY A 74 11.07 -15.39 -9.51
N MET A 75 11.15 -14.14 -9.08
CA MET A 75 10.06 -13.46 -8.40
C MET A 75 8.94 -13.13 -9.38
N THR A 76 7.71 -13.04 -8.86
CA THR A 76 6.48 -12.85 -9.65
C THR A 76 5.76 -11.55 -9.31
N TYR A 77 6.13 -10.89 -8.23
CA TYR A 77 5.56 -9.61 -7.82
C TYR A 77 6.56 -8.75 -7.06
N GLY A 78 6.23 -7.46 -6.92
CA GLY A 78 6.87 -6.53 -6.01
C GLY A 78 5.84 -5.87 -5.08
N CYS A 79 6.30 -5.44 -3.92
CA CYS A 79 5.56 -4.59 -2.99
C CYS A 79 6.46 -3.42 -2.58
N LEU A 80 6.01 -2.19 -2.79
CA LEU A 80 6.78 -0.98 -2.47
C LEU A 80 6.16 -0.23 -1.29
N THR A 81 6.98 0.22 -0.35
CA THR A 81 6.57 1.13 0.73
C THR A 81 6.28 2.52 0.17
N THR A 82 5.02 2.82 -0.14
CA THR A 82 4.62 4.13 -0.69
C THR A 82 4.71 5.25 0.36
N LYS A 83 4.32 4.94 1.58
CA LYS A 83 4.47 5.77 2.78
C LYS A 83 4.80 4.88 3.97
N HIS A 84 5.89 5.16 4.66
CA HIS A 84 6.26 4.51 5.92
C HIS A 84 5.81 5.38 7.11
N HIS A 85 6.14 5.01 8.34
CA HIS A 85 5.65 5.62 9.57
C HIS A 85 6.00 7.09 9.76
N SER A 86 7.05 7.58 9.09
CA SER A 86 7.41 9.01 9.12
C SER A 86 6.42 9.91 8.38
N GLY A 87 5.58 9.35 7.50
CA GLY A 87 4.62 10.11 6.72
C GLY A 87 5.13 10.60 5.36
N PHE A 88 6.41 10.38 5.03
CA PHE A 88 6.95 10.82 3.75
C PHE A 88 6.39 10.00 2.58
N CYS A 89 5.69 10.69 1.66
CA CYS A 89 5.03 10.12 0.51
C CYS A 89 5.96 10.11 -0.71
N ILE A 90 6.26 8.95 -1.28
CA ILE A 90 7.15 8.85 -2.45
C ILE A 90 6.42 8.89 -3.79
N TRP A 91 5.20 9.46 -3.82
CA TRP A 91 4.41 9.71 -5.03
C TRP A 91 3.95 11.18 -5.08
N ASP A 92 3.41 11.61 -6.22
CA ASP A 92 2.86 12.94 -6.42
C ASP A 92 1.51 13.09 -5.71
N THR A 93 1.53 13.07 -4.37
CA THR A 93 0.33 13.29 -3.56
C THR A 93 -0.08 14.77 -3.55
N LYS A 94 -1.40 14.99 -3.44
CA LYS A 94 -2.00 16.32 -3.25
C LYS A 94 -2.47 16.55 -1.81
N THR A 95 -2.20 15.60 -0.91
CA THR A 95 -2.70 15.63 0.48
C THR A 95 -1.72 16.24 1.47
N THR A 96 -0.44 16.31 1.12
CA THR A 96 0.62 16.84 1.97
C THR A 96 1.80 17.34 1.14
N ASP A 97 2.53 18.33 1.66
CA ASP A 97 3.80 18.76 1.10
C ASP A 97 4.98 17.88 1.54
N TYR A 98 4.77 16.99 2.53
CA TYR A 98 5.80 16.04 2.96
C TYR A 98 5.90 14.86 2.00
N SER A 99 6.47 15.14 0.84
CA SER A 99 6.52 14.18 -0.27
C SER A 99 7.76 14.33 -1.14
N VAL A 100 7.96 13.36 -2.00
CA VAL A 100 9.04 13.37 -3.01
C VAL A 100 8.97 14.60 -3.92
N MET A 101 7.80 15.19 -4.12
CA MET A 101 7.66 16.39 -4.95
C MET A 101 8.25 17.66 -4.29
N SER A 102 8.43 17.65 -2.96
CA SER A 102 9.16 18.68 -2.21
C SER A 102 10.66 18.38 -2.05
N SER A 103 11.12 17.23 -2.53
CA SER A 103 12.53 16.85 -2.53
C SER A 103 13.27 17.38 -3.77
N PRO A 104 14.61 17.36 -3.79
CA PRO A 104 15.38 17.68 -5.00
C PRO A 104 15.12 16.71 -6.15
N PHE A 105 14.72 15.48 -5.83
CA PHE A 105 14.47 14.41 -6.81
C PHE A 105 13.24 14.68 -7.69
N LYS A 106 12.15 15.15 -7.12
CA LYS A 106 10.92 15.59 -7.82
C LYS A 106 10.38 14.64 -8.89
N ARG A 107 10.49 13.33 -8.64
CA ARG A 107 9.96 12.29 -9.53
C ARG A 107 9.09 11.34 -8.72
N ASP A 108 7.99 10.89 -9.31
CA ASP A 108 7.05 9.94 -8.71
C ASP A 108 7.66 8.53 -8.72
N VAL A 109 8.17 8.10 -7.57
CA VAL A 109 8.81 6.79 -7.42
C VAL A 109 7.80 5.66 -7.55
N VAL A 110 6.57 5.85 -7.07
CA VAL A 110 5.50 4.84 -7.21
C VAL A 110 5.19 4.60 -8.67
N LYS A 111 5.10 5.67 -9.47
CA LYS A 111 4.88 5.53 -10.92
C LYS A 111 6.02 4.77 -11.59
N GLU A 112 7.26 5.12 -11.29
CA GLU A 112 8.43 4.45 -11.89
C GLU A 112 8.51 2.97 -11.51
N TYR A 113 8.21 2.65 -10.26
CA TYR A 113 8.12 1.27 -9.78
C TYR A 113 7.04 0.47 -10.52
N VAL A 114 5.82 1.01 -10.58
CA VAL A 114 4.67 0.36 -11.22
C VAL A 114 4.93 0.10 -12.70
N ASP A 115 5.42 1.10 -13.42
CA ASP A 115 5.73 0.98 -14.84
C ASP A 115 6.82 -0.06 -15.09
N ALA A 116 7.88 -0.08 -14.27
CA ALA A 116 9.00 -1.01 -14.40
C ALA A 116 8.59 -2.46 -14.13
N PHE A 117 7.84 -2.71 -13.04
CA PHE A 117 7.43 -4.07 -12.67
C PHE A 117 6.44 -4.65 -13.67
N ARG A 118 5.48 -3.84 -14.17
CA ARG A 118 4.56 -4.27 -15.23
C ARG A 118 5.27 -4.58 -16.56
N ALA A 119 6.29 -3.82 -16.92
CA ALA A 119 7.07 -4.08 -18.13
C ALA A 119 7.77 -5.45 -18.11
N GLU A 120 8.07 -5.98 -16.92
CA GLU A 120 8.63 -7.31 -16.73
C GLU A 120 7.55 -8.40 -16.45
N ASN A 121 6.27 -8.07 -16.58
CA ASN A 121 5.13 -8.93 -16.26
C ASN A 121 5.14 -9.41 -14.80
N LEU A 122 5.56 -8.53 -13.88
CA LEU A 122 5.48 -8.74 -12.44
C LEU A 122 4.21 -8.09 -11.91
N ASP A 123 3.53 -8.76 -10.97
CA ASP A 123 2.39 -8.17 -10.27
C ASP A 123 2.86 -7.03 -9.35
N VAL A 124 1.99 -6.04 -9.20
CA VAL A 124 2.27 -4.83 -8.43
C VAL A 124 1.43 -4.83 -7.16
N MET A 125 2.11 -4.74 -6.03
CA MET A 125 1.53 -4.54 -4.71
C MET A 125 2.10 -3.28 -4.08
N LEU A 126 1.35 -2.68 -3.16
CA LEU A 126 1.73 -1.48 -2.43
C LEU A 126 1.67 -1.72 -0.92
N TYR A 127 2.53 -1.05 -0.19
CA TYR A 127 2.46 -0.93 1.26
C TYR A 127 2.14 0.51 1.63
N TYR A 128 1.31 0.69 2.65
CA TYR A 128 0.91 1.99 3.17
C TYR A 128 0.80 1.94 4.69
N SER A 129 1.45 2.86 5.39
CA SER A 129 1.31 3.02 6.83
C SER A 129 0.20 4.03 7.15
N ILE A 130 -0.72 3.64 8.05
CA ILE A 130 -1.68 4.61 8.63
C ILE A 130 -1.02 5.49 9.68
N LEU A 131 0.01 5.00 10.38
CA LEU A 131 0.81 5.84 11.27
C LEU A 131 1.54 6.89 10.43
N ASP A 132 1.47 8.13 10.87
CA ASP A 132 2.11 9.27 10.21
C ASP A 132 2.59 10.24 11.31
N THR A 133 3.87 10.11 11.65
CA THR A 133 4.44 10.90 12.74
C THR A 133 4.61 12.36 12.37
N HIS A 134 4.83 12.67 11.08
CA HIS A 134 4.90 14.04 10.58
C HIS A 134 3.55 14.77 10.69
N ALA A 135 2.46 14.11 10.27
CA ALA A 135 1.11 14.67 10.39
C ALA A 135 0.51 14.53 11.79
N HIS A 136 1.26 14.04 12.79
CA HIS A 136 0.76 13.74 14.14
C HIS A 136 -0.40 12.73 14.17
N LEU A 137 -0.56 11.91 13.14
CA LEU A 137 -1.50 10.80 13.14
C LEU A 137 -0.97 9.69 14.03
N ARG A 138 -1.18 9.84 15.33
CA ARG A 138 -0.76 8.94 16.41
C ARG A 138 -1.71 9.06 17.60
N PRO A 139 -1.77 8.07 18.51
CA PRO A 139 -2.69 8.10 19.64
C PRO A 139 -2.60 9.38 20.46
N GLY A 140 -3.76 9.90 20.86
CA GLY A 140 -3.88 11.16 21.61
C GLY A 140 -3.89 12.43 20.74
N TRP A 141 -3.60 12.32 19.43
CA TRP A 141 -3.54 13.44 18.50
C TRP A 141 -4.40 13.26 17.26
N ILE A 142 -5.14 12.13 17.17
CA ILE A 142 -5.94 11.82 15.99
C ILE A 142 -7.17 12.73 15.94
N VAL A 143 -7.34 13.37 14.78
CA VAL A 143 -8.46 14.25 14.44
C VAL A 143 -9.18 13.72 13.19
N PRO A 144 -10.42 14.15 12.89
CA PRO A 144 -11.18 13.67 11.73
C PRO A 144 -10.45 13.85 10.40
N GLU A 145 -9.69 14.94 10.26
CA GLU A 145 -8.89 15.26 9.06
C GLU A 145 -7.84 14.19 8.74
N HIS A 146 -7.31 13.51 9.76
CA HIS A 146 -6.39 12.40 9.57
C HIS A 146 -7.04 11.23 8.83
N LYS A 147 -8.30 10.90 9.16
CA LYS A 147 -9.05 9.87 8.44
C LYS A 147 -9.29 10.27 6.99
N ASP A 148 -9.61 11.52 6.73
CA ASP A 148 -9.81 12.04 5.38
C ASP A 148 -8.50 12.03 4.59
N MET A 149 -7.37 12.39 5.21
CA MET A 149 -6.05 12.29 4.60
C MET A 149 -5.72 10.85 4.20
N VAL A 150 -5.88 9.89 5.10
CA VAL A 150 -5.66 8.46 4.81
C VAL A 150 -6.52 8.00 3.62
N LYS A 151 -7.81 8.32 3.64
CA LYS A 151 -8.74 7.96 2.55
C LYS A 151 -8.33 8.59 1.21
N ASN A 152 -7.92 9.85 1.22
CA ASN A 152 -7.51 10.54 0.01
C ASN A 152 -6.20 10.01 -0.55
N GLN A 153 -5.22 9.72 0.30
CA GLN A 153 -3.97 9.08 -0.10
C GLN A 153 -4.21 7.71 -0.72
N LEU A 154 -5.07 6.89 -0.12
CA LEU A 154 -5.44 5.59 -0.69
C LEU A 154 -6.20 5.73 -2.02
N ARG A 155 -7.07 6.74 -2.17
CA ARG A 155 -7.70 7.03 -3.47
C ARG A 155 -6.67 7.34 -4.54
N GLU A 156 -5.69 8.22 -4.26
CA GLU A 156 -4.62 8.53 -5.19
C GLU A 156 -3.87 7.26 -5.63
N LEU A 157 -3.44 6.44 -4.67
CA LEU A 157 -2.69 5.21 -4.94
C LEU A 157 -3.49 4.18 -5.75
N LEU A 158 -4.81 4.11 -5.54
CA LEU A 158 -5.66 3.13 -6.20
C LEU A 158 -6.30 3.62 -7.50
N THR A 159 -6.19 4.92 -7.82
CA THR A 159 -6.75 5.48 -9.07
C THR A 159 -5.69 5.88 -10.08
N ASN A 160 -4.49 6.29 -9.63
CA ASN A 160 -3.51 6.92 -10.52
C ASN A 160 -2.50 5.93 -11.13
N TYR A 161 -2.41 4.69 -10.60
CA TYR A 161 -1.36 3.74 -10.96
C TYR A 161 -1.88 2.46 -11.62
N GLY A 162 -3.15 2.45 -12.04
CA GLY A 162 -3.79 1.28 -12.64
C GLY A 162 -4.02 0.15 -11.62
N ARG A 163 -4.09 -1.09 -12.11
CA ARG A 163 -4.43 -2.24 -11.26
C ARG A 163 -3.35 -2.50 -10.20
N ILE A 164 -3.78 -2.58 -8.96
CA ILE A 164 -2.98 -3.00 -7.79
C ILE A 164 -3.51 -4.35 -7.30
N SER A 165 -2.65 -5.36 -7.27
CA SER A 165 -3.06 -6.72 -6.90
C SER A 165 -3.36 -6.88 -5.42
N ALA A 166 -2.60 -6.20 -4.57
CA ALA A 166 -2.81 -6.16 -3.14
C ALA A 166 -2.23 -4.88 -2.54
N ILE A 167 -2.79 -4.48 -1.40
CA ILE A 167 -2.25 -3.41 -0.58
C ILE A 167 -2.09 -3.89 0.86
N ILE A 168 -0.89 -3.69 1.43
CA ILE A 168 -0.58 -3.94 2.83
C ILE A 168 -0.80 -2.65 3.58
N ILE A 169 -1.69 -2.65 4.57
CA ILE A 169 -1.91 -1.54 5.47
C ILE A 169 -1.25 -1.86 6.81
N ASP A 170 -0.36 -0.99 7.24
CA ASP A 170 0.39 -1.15 8.48
C ASP A 170 0.04 -0.07 9.49
N GLY A 171 0.20 -0.37 10.78
CA GLY A 171 0.07 0.59 11.87
C GLY A 171 -1.16 0.43 12.75
N TRP A 172 -2.12 -0.43 12.42
CA TRP A 172 -3.21 -0.73 13.35
C TRP A 172 -2.75 -1.61 14.50
N ASP A 173 -3.15 -1.21 15.70
CA ASP A 173 -3.06 -1.98 16.95
C ASP A 173 -1.68 -2.63 17.23
N ALA A 174 -0.66 -2.11 16.58
CA ALA A 174 0.72 -2.50 16.86
C ALA A 174 1.21 -1.84 18.15
N PRO A 175 2.06 -2.51 18.96
CA PRO A 175 2.55 -1.96 20.22
C PRO A 175 3.25 -0.61 20.08
N TRP A 176 3.85 -0.36 18.93
CA TRP A 176 4.59 0.85 18.61
C TRP A 176 3.71 1.97 18.03
N SER A 177 2.59 1.67 17.38
CA SER A 177 1.67 2.69 16.81
C SER A 177 0.48 2.97 17.71
N ARG A 178 -0.12 1.92 18.29
CA ARG A 178 -1.30 1.97 19.15
C ARG A 178 -2.54 2.63 18.54
N ILE A 179 -2.59 2.78 17.22
CA ILE A 179 -3.77 3.30 16.53
C ILE A 179 -4.82 2.19 16.53
N SER A 180 -5.99 2.46 17.16
CA SER A 180 -7.06 1.48 17.21
C SER A 180 -7.88 1.46 15.93
N TYR A 181 -8.58 0.34 15.72
CA TYR A 181 -9.54 0.20 14.62
C TYR A 181 -10.78 1.09 14.78
N ASP A 182 -11.00 1.70 15.95
CA ASP A 182 -12.05 2.70 16.16
C ASP A 182 -11.60 4.11 15.76
N GLN A 183 -10.33 4.42 15.95
CA GLN A 183 -9.76 5.73 15.62
C GLN A 183 -9.59 5.92 14.11
N ILE A 184 -9.08 4.90 13.42
CA ILE A 184 -9.07 4.80 11.96
C ILE A 184 -9.82 3.52 11.59
N PRO A 185 -11.13 3.62 11.26
CA PRO A 185 -11.97 2.44 11.09
C PRO A 185 -11.54 1.55 9.92
N PHE A 186 -11.17 0.30 10.25
CA PHE A 186 -10.74 -0.68 9.26
C PHE A 186 -11.81 -0.89 8.17
N GLU A 187 -13.07 -1.05 8.58
CA GLU A 187 -14.15 -1.32 7.63
C GLU A 187 -14.37 -0.17 6.63
N GLU A 188 -14.19 1.08 7.06
CA GLU A 188 -14.28 2.22 6.15
C GLU A 188 -13.15 2.21 5.13
N ILE A 189 -11.92 1.87 5.56
CA ILE A 189 -10.75 1.78 4.70
C ILE A 189 -10.89 0.59 3.75
N TYR A 190 -11.29 -0.57 4.26
CA TYR A 190 -11.53 -1.78 3.46
C TYR A 190 -12.60 -1.52 2.39
N THR A 191 -13.74 -0.96 2.78
CA THR A 191 -14.83 -0.63 1.86
C THR A 191 -14.39 0.37 0.79
N LEU A 192 -13.61 1.39 1.17
CA LEU A 192 -13.06 2.35 0.22
C LEU A 192 -12.18 1.65 -0.83
N ILE A 193 -11.24 0.81 -0.41
CA ILE A 193 -10.34 0.08 -1.31
C ILE A 193 -11.15 -0.78 -2.28
N LYS A 194 -12.10 -1.56 -1.77
CA LYS A 194 -12.95 -2.44 -2.58
C LYS A 194 -13.88 -1.67 -3.52
N SER A 195 -14.30 -0.46 -3.16
CA SER A 195 -15.13 0.39 -4.03
C SER A 195 -14.35 0.94 -5.23
N ILE A 196 -13.03 1.12 -5.08
CA ILE A 196 -12.17 1.65 -6.16
C ILE A 196 -11.61 0.50 -7.00
N GLN A 197 -11.06 -0.53 -6.34
CA GLN A 197 -10.53 -1.72 -6.99
C GLN A 197 -11.05 -2.98 -6.28
N PRO A 198 -12.18 -3.56 -6.72
CA PRO A 198 -12.78 -4.75 -6.09
C PRO A 198 -11.81 -5.94 -6.00
N ASP A 199 -10.92 -6.07 -6.98
CA ASP A 199 -9.95 -7.16 -7.08
C ASP A 199 -8.65 -6.91 -6.30
N CYS A 200 -8.47 -5.75 -5.67
CA CYS A 200 -7.32 -5.48 -4.82
C CYS A 200 -7.48 -6.22 -3.48
N LEU A 201 -6.55 -7.10 -3.16
CA LEU A 201 -6.52 -7.78 -1.87
C LEU A 201 -6.04 -6.81 -0.77
N VAL A 202 -6.72 -6.83 0.36
CA VAL A 202 -6.38 -5.99 1.52
C VAL A 202 -5.72 -6.85 2.58
N MET A 203 -4.54 -6.42 3.01
CA MET A 203 -3.71 -7.09 4.01
C MET A 203 -3.45 -6.11 5.15
N ASP A 204 -3.58 -6.58 6.39
CA ASP A 204 -3.22 -5.83 7.59
C ASP A 204 -1.96 -6.44 8.20
N LEU A 205 -0.91 -5.64 8.31
CA LEU A 205 0.35 -6.05 8.92
C LEU A 205 0.26 -5.83 10.43
N ASN A 206 -0.41 -6.75 11.11
CA ASN A 206 -0.54 -6.76 12.55
C ASN A 206 0.22 -7.95 13.16
N SER A 207 1.51 -7.73 13.44
CA SER A 207 2.40 -8.74 14.02
C SER A 207 2.13 -9.03 15.51
N ALA A 208 1.36 -8.18 16.17
CA ALA A 208 1.09 -8.30 17.62
C ALA A 208 -0.11 -9.19 17.94
N LYS A 209 -1.04 -9.35 16.99
CA LYS A 209 -2.24 -10.15 17.18
C LYS A 209 -2.36 -11.23 16.14
N TYR A 210 -2.37 -12.44 16.62
CA TYR A 210 -2.45 -13.62 15.79
C TYR A 210 -3.88 -13.99 15.45
N PRO A 211 -4.07 -14.94 14.48
CA PRO A 211 -5.34 -15.23 13.85
C PRO A 211 -6.51 -15.42 14.78
N ALA A 212 -6.28 -15.98 15.97
CA ALA A 212 -7.32 -16.18 16.98
C ALA A 212 -7.83 -14.88 17.60
N ASP A 213 -7.01 -13.83 17.59
CA ASP A 213 -7.27 -12.55 18.25
C ASP A 213 -7.44 -11.40 17.25
N ALA A 214 -7.46 -11.71 15.93
CA ALA A 214 -7.69 -10.71 14.90
C ALA A 214 -9.09 -10.12 15.06
N LEU A 215 -9.16 -8.83 15.35
CA LEU A 215 -10.42 -8.11 15.55
C LEU A 215 -11.18 -7.90 14.25
N PHE A 216 -10.46 -7.85 13.13
CA PHE A 216 -11.03 -7.61 11.80
C PHE A 216 -10.52 -8.60 10.80
N TYR A 217 -11.41 -8.93 9.86
CA TYR A 217 -11.11 -9.82 8.76
C TYR A 217 -10.32 -9.07 7.68
N THR A 218 -9.18 -9.64 7.28
CA THR A 218 -8.42 -9.22 6.10
C THR A 218 -8.49 -10.29 5.02
N ASP A 219 -8.31 -9.89 3.77
CA ASP A 219 -8.32 -10.85 2.65
C ASP A 219 -7.15 -11.84 2.74
N ILE A 220 -5.99 -11.33 3.14
CA ILE A 220 -4.76 -12.11 3.38
C ILE A 220 -4.18 -11.69 4.73
N LYS A 221 -3.81 -12.66 5.54
CA LYS A 221 -3.08 -12.42 6.79
C LYS A 221 -1.61 -12.22 6.49
N SER A 222 -1.05 -11.14 7.00
CA SER A 222 0.38 -10.83 6.88
C SER A 222 1.07 -11.04 8.21
N TYR A 223 2.31 -11.51 8.13
CA TYR A 223 3.15 -11.76 9.31
C TYR A 223 4.51 -11.13 9.10
N GLU A 224 5.07 -10.57 10.15
CA GLU A 224 6.43 -10.06 10.18
C GLU A 224 7.19 -10.70 11.31
N GLN A 225 8.44 -11.13 11.03
CA GLN A 225 9.36 -11.71 12.03
C GLN A 225 8.69 -12.77 12.93
N GLY A 226 7.83 -13.55 12.36
CA GLY A 226 6.86 -14.42 13.01
C GLY A 226 7.45 -15.20 14.17
N ALA A 227 7.35 -14.61 15.35
CA ALA A 227 7.83 -15.19 16.57
C ALA A 227 7.13 -16.52 16.82
N GLY A 228 7.73 -17.59 16.34
CA GLY A 228 7.37 -18.94 16.76
C GLY A 228 5.96 -19.40 16.43
N GLN A 229 5.38 -18.88 15.33
CA GLN A 229 4.07 -19.34 14.94
C GLN A 229 4.14 -20.66 14.21
N HIS A 230 3.44 -21.61 14.76
CA HIS A 230 3.15 -22.81 14.05
C HIS A 230 2.12 -22.51 12.96
N ILE A 231 2.53 -22.69 11.72
CA ILE A 231 1.62 -22.81 10.59
C ILE A 231 1.19 -24.28 10.62
N ASP A 232 0.02 -24.53 11.18
CA ASP A 232 -0.64 -25.82 11.08
C ASP A 232 -1.29 -26.00 9.70
#